data_bfc86dd7c607f89da7996c1520a1c6ca
#
_entry.id   bfc86dd7c607f89da7996c1520a1c6ca
#
_cell.length_a   1.000
_cell.length_b   1.000
_cell.length_c   1.000
_cell.angle_alpha   90.00
_cell.angle_beta   90.00
_cell.angle_gamma   90.00
#
_symmetry.space_group_name_H-M   'P 1'
#
loop_
_entity.id
_entity.type
_entity.pdbx_description
1 polymer ?
#
loop_
_entity_poly.entity_id
_entity_poly.type
_entity_poly.pdbx_seq_one_letter_code
_entity_poly.pdbx_strand_id
1 'polypeptide(L)'
;MELKGAIAIVTGAARGIGKKIAETLAAQGVQMAIVDVLDDQLQKTAVEMKGVGAIVLPVVTDITQVSQVDAMADRVQNELGPVDILVNNAGTFSYIGPVWEADPERWFRDIRVNLYGNFLVCRAVVKGMVERKRGYVINMVSSGGVGDPHPYSTSYASSKTGLMRLTEGLAKEVQGHGVKVFAVGPPAILTEMTRFIMNDPGGKKWRPGFGKNLIEGRGHKPEVVADFIVQLLGGKADRLTGRYFLPHQSLDEIIERTEEIVSEDLLTLRIKR
;
A
#
# COMPACT_ATOMS: atom_id res chain seq x y z
N MET A 1 1.98 5.73 -17.60
CA MET A 1 3.43 5.64 -17.94
C MET A 1 3.71 4.35 -18.72
N GLU A 2 4.83 4.26 -19.43
CA GLU A 2 5.32 2.97 -19.93
C GLU A 2 5.87 2.14 -18.76
N LEU A 3 5.40 0.89 -18.64
CA LEU A 3 5.80 0.01 -17.53
C LEU A 3 7.06 -0.78 -17.83
N LYS A 4 7.28 -1.16 -19.09
CA LYS A 4 8.45 -1.94 -19.49
C LYS A 4 9.74 -1.17 -19.21
N GLY A 5 10.63 -1.76 -18.42
CA GLY A 5 11.89 -1.17 -17.98
C GLY A 5 11.78 -0.15 -16.84
N ALA A 6 10.55 0.21 -16.39
CA ALA A 6 10.37 1.02 -15.19
C ALA A 6 10.86 0.28 -13.94
N ILE A 7 11.25 1.03 -12.91
CA ILE A 7 11.76 0.47 -11.64
C ILE A 7 10.73 0.72 -10.53
N ALA A 8 10.35 -0.35 -9.82
CA ALA A 8 9.38 -0.27 -8.75
C ALA A 8 9.92 -0.80 -7.41
N ILE A 9 9.56 -0.12 -6.32
CA ILE A 9 9.67 -0.63 -4.96
C ILE A 9 8.28 -1.07 -4.50
N VAL A 10 8.16 -2.30 -3.97
CA VAL A 10 6.96 -2.78 -3.28
C VAL A 10 7.35 -3.22 -1.88
N THR A 11 6.81 -2.55 -0.85
CA THR A 11 7.04 -2.93 0.55
C THR A 11 6.02 -3.96 1.03
N GLY A 12 6.40 -4.83 1.99
CA GLY A 12 5.54 -5.94 2.42
C GLY A 12 5.33 -6.97 1.30
N ALA A 13 6.35 -7.23 0.49
CA ALA A 13 6.25 -8.03 -0.73
C ALA A 13 6.64 -9.50 -0.56
N ALA A 14 6.98 -9.96 0.64
CA ALA A 14 7.30 -11.37 0.87
C ALA A 14 6.11 -12.31 0.66
N ARG A 15 4.87 -11.80 0.80
CA ARG A 15 3.63 -12.59 0.71
C ARG A 15 2.40 -11.74 0.41
N GLY A 16 1.26 -12.40 0.23
CA GLY A 16 -0.07 -11.77 0.17
C GLY A 16 -0.24 -10.77 -0.98
N ILE A 17 -0.85 -9.63 -0.68
CA ILE A 17 -1.16 -8.58 -1.67
C ILE A 17 0.12 -8.00 -2.26
N GLY A 18 1.13 -7.69 -1.43
CA GLY A 18 2.39 -7.10 -1.90
C GLY A 18 3.16 -8.01 -2.85
N LYS A 19 3.23 -9.33 -2.55
CA LYS A 19 3.80 -10.31 -3.46
C LYS A 19 3.06 -10.32 -4.80
N LYS A 20 1.72 -10.35 -4.78
CA LYS A 20 0.93 -10.37 -6.02
C LYS A 20 1.10 -9.08 -6.85
N ILE A 21 1.16 -7.92 -6.19
CA ILE A 21 1.46 -6.65 -6.87
C ILE A 21 2.83 -6.73 -7.56
N ALA A 22 3.85 -7.22 -6.85
CA ALA A 22 5.20 -7.35 -7.40
C ALA A 22 5.24 -8.31 -8.61
N GLU A 23 4.61 -9.47 -8.51
CA GLU A 23 4.50 -10.45 -9.61
C GLU A 23 3.79 -9.86 -10.83
N THR A 24 2.67 -9.15 -10.61
CA THR A 24 1.87 -8.56 -11.71
C THR A 24 2.63 -7.44 -12.40
N LEU A 25 3.33 -6.57 -11.65
CA LEU A 25 4.16 -5.51 -12.24
C LEU A 25 5.36 -6.11 -13.00
N ALA A 26 6.01 -7.12 -12.45
CA ALA A 26 7.12 -7.82 -13.13
C ALA A 26 6.67 -8.43 -14.46
N ALA A 27 5.46 -9.00 -14.53
CA ALA A 27 4.88 -9.54 -15.76
C ALA A 27 4.65 -8.45 -16.84
N GLN A 28 4.57 -7.18 -16.45
CA GLN A 28 4.53 -6.03 -17.37
C GLN A 28 5.94 -5.52 -17.74
N GLY A 29 7.00 -6.22 -17.34
CA GLY A 29 8.38 -5.85 -17.63
C GLY A 29 8.97 -4.80 -16.68
N VAL A 30 8.36 -4.57 -15.52
CA VAL A 30 8.89 -3.70 -14.47
C VAL A 30 10.03 -4.41 -13.73
N GLN A 31 11.13 -3.72 -13.46
CA GLN A 31 12.22 -4.20 -12.61
C GLN A 31 11.84 -3.96 -11.14
N MET A 32 11.91 -5.00 -10.34
CA MET A 32 11.31 -5.01 -9.01
C MET A 32 12.34 -4.96 -7.89
N ALA A 33 12.24 -3.98 -7.00
CA ALA A 33 12.78 -4.10 -5.64
C ALA A 33 11.64 -4.56 -4.72
N ILE A 34 11.73 -5.79 -4.23
CA ILE A 34 10.79 -6.34 -3.26
C ILE A 34 11.38 -6.19 -1.85
N VAL A 35 10.59 -5.59 -0.95
CA VAL A 35 11.05 -5.17 0.38
C VAL A 35 10.17 -5.79 1.46
N ASP A 36 10.77 -6.44 2.45
CA ASP A 36 10.06 -6.98 3.62
C ASP A 36 11.04 -7.18 4.79
N VAL A 37 10.53 -7.40 5.99
CA VAL A 37 11.31 -7.84 7.17
C VAL A 37 11.46 -9.36 7.24
N LEU A 38 10.67 -10.11 6.48
CA LEU A 38 10.59 -11.58 6.49
C LEU A 38 11.59 -12.17 5.49
N ASP A 39 12.87 -12.24 5.84
CA ASP A 39 13.96 -12.61 4.94
C ASP A 39 13.69 -13.92 4.18
N ASP A 40 13.49 -15.05 4.87
CA ASP A 40 13.30 -16.34 4.22
C ASP A 40 12.16 -16.33 3.19
N GLN A 41 11.04 -15.71 3.53
CA GLN A 41 9.89 -15.60 2.62
C GLN A 41 10.15 -14.65 1.45
N LEU A 42 10.88 -13.56 1.70
CA LEU A 42 11.27 -12.60 0.68
C LEU A 42 12.21 -13.24 -0.35
N GLN A 43 13.23 -13.98 0.12
CA GLN A 43 14.15 -14.70 -0.76
C GLN A 43 13.43 -15.77 -1.60
N LYS A 44 12.50 -16.51 -0.98
CA LYS A 44 11.67 -17.49 -1.70
C LYS A 44 10.87 -16.80 -2.82
N THR A 45 10.20 -15.69 -2.51
CA THR A 45 9.46 -14.89 -3.50
C THR A 45 10.36 -14.39 -4.62
N ALA A 46 11.57 -13.92 -4.29
CA ALA A 46 12.54 -13.48 -5.29
C ALA A 46 12.97 -14.62 -6.23
N VAL A 47 13.21 -15.82 -5.70
CA VAL A 47 13.57 -17.00 -6.49
C VAL A 47 12.42 -17.38 -7.44
N GLU A 48 11.18 -17.41 -6.94
CA GLU A 48 9.99 -17.71 -7.75
C GLU A 48 9.84 -16.70 -8.91
N MET A 49 9.97 -15.41 -8.64
CA MET A 49 9.86 -14.37 -9.67
C MET A 49 11.02 -14.42 -10.69
N LYS A 50 12.25 -14.66 -10.24
CA LYS A 50 13.41 -14.84 -11.13
C LYS A 50 13.25 -16.08 -12.02
N GLY A 51 12.65 -17.15 -11.50
CA GLY A 51 12.36 -18.38 -12.23
C GLY A 51 11.46 -18.20 -13.46
N VAL A 52 10.67 -17.11 -13.48
CA VAL A 52 9.84 -16.72 -14.64
C VAL A 52 10.44 -15.54 -15.43
N GLY A 53 11.71 -15.24 -15.23
CA GLY A 53 12.46 -14.25 -16.02
C GLY A 53 12.36 -12.79 -15.52
N ALA A 54 11.80 -12.54 -14.33
CA ALA A 54 11.72 -11.19 -13.79
C ALA A 54 13.08 -10.69 -13.26
N ILE A 55 13.37 -9.39 -13.44
CA ILE A 55 14.49 -8.71 -12.77
C ILE A 55 14.02 -8.33 -11.36
N VAL A 56 14.57 -8.98 -10.33
CA VAL A 56 14.14 -8.82 -8.95
C VAL A 56 15.32 -8.66 -8.00
N LEU A 57 15.27 -7.60 -7.19
CA LEU A 57 16.17 -7.30 -6.09
C LEU A 57 15.41 -7.45 -4.75
N PRO A 58 15.68 -8.50 -3.96
CA PRO A 58 15.15 -8.59 -2.61
C PRO A 58 15.98 -7.72 -1.65
N VAL A 59 15.30 -6.91 -0.83
CA VAL A 59 15.94 -6.06 0.18
C VAL A 59 15.24 -6.24 1.52
N VAL A 60 15.91 -6.90 2.46
CA VAL A 60 15.41 -7.07 3.82
C VAL A 60 15.48 -5.73 4.54
N THR A 61 14.33 -5.20 4.98
CA THR A 61 14.24 -3.86 5.56
C THR A 61 13.09 -3.77 6.56
N ASP A 62 13.39 -3.32 7.75
CA ASP A 62 12.38 -2.79 8.66
C ASP A 62 12.11 -1.32 8.30
N ILE A 63 10.96 -1.05 7.69
CA ILE A 63 10.59 0.31 7.25
C ILE A 63 10.42 1.30 8.39
N THR A 64 10.43 0.86 9.65
CA THR A 64 10.38 1.73 10.84
C THR A 64 11.75 2.27 11.25
N GLN A 65 12.82 1.77 10.61
CA GLN A 65 14.21 2.15 10.90
C GLN A 65 14.76 3.06 9.81
N VAL A 66 15.03 4.32 10.15
CA VAL A 66 15.50 5.35 9.20
C VAL A 66 16.71 4.87 8.40
N SER A 67 17.74 4.36 9.08
CA SER A 67 18.97 3.91 8.43
C SER A 67 18.77 2.74 7.47
N GLN A 68 17.86 1.81 7.79
CA GLN A 68 17.56 0.69 6.90
C GLN A 68 16.79 1.16 5.65
N VAL A 69 15.86 2.12 5.81
CA VAL A 69 15.10 2.69 4.69
C VAL A 69 16.02 3.49 3.76
N ASP A 70 16.92 4.31 4.32
CA ASP A 70 17.88 5.05 3.52
C ASP A 70 18.83 4.10 2.75
N ALA A 71 19.37 3.08 3.42
CA ALA A 71 20.21 2.06 2.79
C ALA A 71 19.47 1.25 1.71
N MET A 72 18.20 0.95 1.92
CA MET A 72 17.33 0.28 0.93
C MET A 72 17.18 1.15 -0.32
N ALA A 73 16.86 2.44 -0.16
CA ALA A 73 16.69 3.35 -1.28
C ALA A 73 18.00 3.53 -2.08
N ASP A 74 19.13 3.70 -1.39
CA ASP A 74 20.46 3.78 -2.02
C ASP A 74 20.80 2.50 -2.79
N ARG A 75 20.52 1.34 -2.19
CA ARG A 75 20.77 0.04 -2.82
C ARG A 75 19.94 -0.13 -4.10
N VAL A 76 18.66 0.20 -4.06
CA VAL A 76 17.79 0.15 -5.24
C VAL A 76 18.28 1.09 -6.33
N GLN A 77 18.65 2.33 -5.97
CA GLN A 77 19.20 3.31 -6.91
C GLN A 77 20.48 2.81 -7.58
N ASN A 78 21.36 2.15 -6.85
CA ASN A 78 22.65 1.69 -7.35
C ASN A 78 22.55 0.40 -8.19
N GLU A 79 21.66 -0.54 -7.82
CA GLU A 79 21.56 -1.84 -8.47
C GLU A 79 20.54 -1.90 -9.62
N LEU A 80 19.44 -1.14 -9.52
CA LEU A 80 18.40 -1.11 -10.54
C LEU A 80 18.32 0.25 -11.26
N GLY A 81 18.54 1.35 -10.53
CA GLY A 81 18.42 2.71 -11.04
C GLY A 81 17.30 3.51 -10.37
N PRO A 82 16.89 4.64 -10.99
CA PRO A 82 15.93 5.57 -10.40
C PRO A 82 14.53 5.00 -10.31
N VAL A 83 13.94 5.06 -9.11
CA VAL A 83 12.62 4.50 -8.82
C VAL A 83 11.51 5.30 -9.49
N ASP A 84 10.72 4.66 -10.34
CA ASP A 84 9.56 5.25 -11.01
C ASP A 84 8.24 4.99 -10.27
N ILE A 85 8.16 3.87 -9.55
CA ILE A 85 6.93 3.40 -8.89
C ILE A 85 7.26 3.02 -7.45
N LEU A 86 6.52 3.59 -6.50
CA LEU A 86 6.55 3.18 -5.10
C LEU A 86 5.19 2.65 -4.68
N VAL A 87 5.12 1.41 -4.22
CA VAL A 87 3.94 0.82 -3.60
C VAL A 87 4.20 0.59 -2.12
N ASN A 88 3.69 1.47 -1.28
CA ASN A 88 3.69 1.36 0.17
C ASN A 88 2.59 0.39 0.62
N ASN A 89 2.91 -0.91 0.61
CA ASN A 89 1.97 -1.96 0.98
C ASN A 89 2.25 -2.55 2.37
N ALA A 90 3.49 -2.45 2.89
CA ALA A 90 3.82 -2.95 4.22
C ALA A 90 2.86 -2.40 5.28
N GLY A 91 2.36 -3.29 6.12
CA GLY A 91 1.42 -2.94 7.17
C GLY A 91 1.19 -4.07 8.16
N THR A 92 0.70 -3.70 9.32
CA THR A 92 0.38 -4.63 10.41
C THR A 92 -0.96 -4.25 11.05
N PHE A 93 -1.56 -5.23 11.73
CA PHE A 93 -2.72 -5.08 12.59
C PHE A 93 -2.38 -5.78 13.90
N SER A 94 -1.90 -5.03 14.88
CA SER A 94 -1.23 -5.59 16.07
C SER A 94 -2.14 -5.71 17.28
N TYR A 95 -3.19 -4.87 17.38
CA TYR A 95 -4.08 -4.83 18.53
C TYR A 95 -5.56 -4.86 18.15
N ILE A 96 -6.31 -5.77 18.79
CA ILE A 96 -7.77 -5.89 18.62
C ILE A 96 -8.38 -5.91 20.03
N GLY A 97 -9.08 -4.84 20.38
CA GLY A 97 -9.71 -4.72 21.68
C GLY A 97 -10.09 -3.28 22.03
N PRO A 98 -10.77 -3.07 23.19
CA PRO A 98 -11.15 -1.75 23.62
C PRO A 98 -9.92 -0.91 24.02
N VAL A 99 -9.98 0.40 23.79
CA VAL A 99 -8.87 1.33 24.04
C VAL A 99 -8.38 1.29 25.49
N TRP A 100 -9.29 1.13 26.45
CA TRP A 100 -8.95 1.12 27.88
C TRP A 100 -8.28 -0.19 28.36
N GLU A 101 -8.20 -1.22 27.53
CA GLU A 101 -7.45 -2.46 27.78
C GLU A 101 -6.22 -2.57 26.86
N ALA A 102 -5.93 -1.54 26.05
CA ALA A 102 -4.89 -1.61 25.05
C ALA A 102 -3.49 -1.65 25.69
N ASP A 103 -2.68 -2.60 25.26
CA ASP A 103 -1.24 -2.53 25.42
C ASP A 103 -0.67 -1.40 24.56
N PRO A 104 -0.02 -0.38 25.15
CA PRO A 104 0.42 0.80 24.41
C PRO A 104 1.42 0.49 23.29
N GLU A 105 2.31 -0.49 23.49
CA GLU A 105 3.34 -0.85 22.50
C GLU A 105 2.70 -1.58 21.32
N ARG A 106 1.77 -2.51 21.57
CA ARG A 106 1.02 -3.17 20.52
C ARG A 106 0.17 -2.17 19.72
N TRP A 107 -0.51 -1.24 20.43
CA TRP A 107 -1.30 -0.20 19.81
C TRP A 107 -0.43 0.71 18.93
N PHE A 108 0.70 1.19 19.46
CA PHE A 108 1.59 2.11 18.76
C PHE A 108 2.33 1.44 17.60
N ARG A 109 2.51 0.12 17.63
CA ARG A 109 3.13 -0.62 16.53
C ARG A 109 2.40 -0.41 15.19
N ASP A 110 1.05 -0.34 15.21
CA ASP A 110 0.29 -0.07 13.99
C ASP A 110 0.58 1.33 13.45
N ILE A 111 0.68 2.34 14.31
CA ILE A 111 1.08 3.70 13.91
C ILE A 111 2.50 3.69 13.33
N ARG A 112 3.41 3.03 14.04
CA ARG A 112 4.83 2.99 13.65
C ARG A 112 5.02 2.35 12.29
N VAL A 113 4.38 1.22 12.00
CA VAL A 113 4.53 0.52 10.72
C VAL A 113 3.67 1.18 9.64
N ASN A 114 2.37 1.34 9.88
CA ASN A 114 1.42 1.70 8.82
C ASN A 114 1.48 3.18 8.41
N LEU A 115 1.93 4.07 9.30
CA LEU A 115 2.02 5.51 9.04
C LEU A 115 3.47 5.98 8.97
N TYR A 116 4.22 5.86 10.06
CA TYR A 116 5.57 6.40 10.13
C TYR A 116 6.52 5.68 9.17
N GLY A 117 6.48 4.34 9.09
CA GLY A 117 7.31 3.58 8.16
C GLY A 117 7.03 3.95 6.70
N ASN A 118 5.76 4.04 6.31
CA ASN A 118 5.41 4.46 4.95
C ASN A 118 5.81 5.92 4.65
N PHE A 119 5.76 6.82 5.66
CA PHE A 119 6.34 8.17 5.53
C PHE A 119 7.85 8.11 5.28
N LEU A 120 8.60 7.29 6.02
CA LEU A 120 10.05 7.15 5.83
C LEU A 120 10.39 6.68 4.42
N VAL A 121 9.67 5.70 3.88
CA VAL A 121 9.88 5.21 2.51
C VAL A 121 9.55 6.31 1.49
N CYS A 122 8.43 7.04 1.66
CA CYS A 122 8.13 8.21 0.82
C CYS A 122 9.26 9.24 0.86
N ARG A 123 9.76 9.60 2.05
CA ARG A 123 10.85 10.55 2.25
C ARG A 123 12.12 10.16 1.49
N ALA A 124 12.47 8.87 1.52
CA ALA A 124 13.68 8.37 0.86
C ALA A 124 13.56 8.34 -0.67
N VAL A 125 12.36 8.11 -1.22
CA VAL A 125 12.16 7.83 -2.65
C VAL A 125 11.65 9.05 -3.43
N VAL A 126 10.71 9.83 -2.86
CA VAL A 126 9.98 10.87 -3.61
C VAL A 126 10.88 12.01 -4.06
N LYS A 127 11.95 12.34 -3.32
CA LYS A 127 12.90 13.38 -3.73
C LYS A 127 13.44 13.12 -5.15
N GLY A 128 13.89 11.91 -5.44
CA GLY A 128 14.37 11.54 -6.77
C GLY A 128 13.30 11.57 -7.85
N MET A 129 12.04 11.26 -7.51
CA MET A 129 10.90 11.39 -8.44
C MET A 129 10.62 12.87 -8.78
N VAL A 130 10.66 13.76 -7.78
CA VAL A 130 10.46 15.22 -7.94
C VAL A 130 11.54 15.83 -8.83
N GLU A 131 12.81 15.47 -8.60
CA GLU A 131 13.96 15.95 -9.40
C GLU A 131 13.84 15.55 -10.87
N ARG A 132 13.37 14.32 -11.15
CA ARG A 132 13.15 13.81 -12.51
C ARG A 132 11.78 14.20 -13.10
N LYS A 133 10.91 14.82 -12.31
CA LYS A 133 9.52 15.18 -12.68
C LYS A 133 8.71 13.98 -13.18
N ARG A 134 8.93 12.82 -12.57
CA ARG A 134 8.30 11.56 -12.96
C ARG A 134 8.22 10.60 -11.77
N GLY A 135 7.03 10.05 -11.51
CA GLY A 135 6.86 9.00 -10.50
C GLY A 135 5.41 8.74 -10.13
N TYR A 136 5.19 7.55 -9.58
CA TYR A 136 3.92 7.13 -9.01
C TYR A 136 4.11 6.58 -7.60
N VAL A 137 3.32 7.07 -6.67
CA VAL A 137 3.27 6.58 -5.29
C VAL A 137 1.88 6.02 -5.03
N ILE A 138 1.81 4.74 -4.64
CA ILE A 138 0.59 4.04 -4.26
C ILE A 138 0.66 3.71 -2.77
N ASN A 139 -0.18 4.32 -1.96
CA ASN A 139 -0.29 4.02 -0.53
C ASN A 139 -1.45 3.07 -0.28
N MET A 140 -1.15 1.88 0.26
CA MET A 140 -2.18 0.90 0.63
C MET A 140 -2.84 1.30 1.94
N VAL A 141 -4.01 1.90 1.84
CA VAL A 141 -4.84 2.32 2.98
C VAL A 141 -5.88 1.24 3.35
N SER A 142 -7.04 1.59 3.85
CA SER A 142 -8.11 0.64 4.19
C SER A 142 -9.44 1.37 4.28
N SER A 143 -10.52 0.72 3.88
CA SER A 143 -11.89 1.21 4.13
C SER A 143 -12.16 1.42 5.63
N GLY A 144 -11.55 0.63 6.51
CA GLY A 144 -11.63 0.82 7.95
C GLY A 144 -10.93 2.08 8.50
N GLY A 145 -10.12 2.77 7.66
CA GLY A 145 -9.50 4.06 7.99
C GLY A 145 -10.18 5.27 7.36
N VAL A 146 -11.06 5.08 6.38
CA VAL A 146 -11.69 6.18 5.63
C VAL A 146 -13.23 6.11 5.60
N GLY A 147 -13.81 4.95 5.90
CA GLY A 147 -15.27 4.74 5.99
C GLY A 147 -15.78 4.80 7.43
N ASP A 148 -16.85 4.08 7.71
CA ASP A 148 -17.42 4.00 9.05
C ASP A 148 -16.41 3.46 10.07
N PRO A 149 -16.41 4.02 11.28
CA PRO A 149 -15.47 3.58 12.31
C PRO A 149 -15.80 2.14 12.75
N HIS A 150 -14.77 1.31 12.73
CA HIS A 150 -14.85 -0.05 13.25
C HIS A 150 -14.37 -0.10 14.71
N PRO A 151 -15.21 -0.49 15.69
CA PRO A 151 -14.78 -0.61 17.07
C PRO A 151 -13.66 -1.66 17.21
N TYR A 152 -12.89 -1.56 18.28
CA TYR A 152 -11.84 -2.51 18.66
C TYR A 152 -10.65 -2.61 17.69
N SER A 153 -10.48 -1.61 16.83
CA SER A 153 -9.38 -1.53 15.85
C SER A 153 -8.81 -0.11 15.71
N THR A 154 -8.83 0.65 16.80
CA THR A 154 -8.48 2.08 16.79
C THR A 154 -7.05 2.36 16.34
N SER A 155 -6.06 1.52 16.70
CA SER A 155 -4.68 1.66 16.25
C SER A 155 -4.57 1.56 14.72
N TYR A 156 -5.14 0.50 14.17
CA TYR A 156 -5.14 0.26 12.73
C TYR A 156 -5.90 1.35 11.97
N ALA A 157 -7.13 1.66 12.40
CA ALA A 157 -7.96 2.68 11.77
C ALA A 157 -7.26 4.04 11.77
N SER A 158 -6.75 4.49 12.93
CA SER A 158 -6.01 5.75 13.06
C SER A 158 -4.78 5.79 12.14
N SER A 159 -4.01 4.69 12.07
CA SER A 159 -2.83 4.62 11.20
C SER A 159 -3.19 4.73 9.71
N LYS A 160 -4.27 4.07 9.27
CA LYS A 160 -4.71 4.09 7.87
C LYS A 160 -5.41 5.40 7.49
N THR A 161 -6.14 6.05 8.43
CA THR A 161 -6.65 7.41 8.26
C THR A 161 -5.49 8.41 8.13
N GLY A 162 -4.47 8.29 8.98
CA GLY A 162 -3.25 9.10 8.89
C GLY A 162 -2.53 8.93 7.55
N LEU A 163 -2.43 7.69 7.04
CA LEU A 163 -1.82 7.40 5.74
C LEU A 163 -2.65 7.98 4.57
N MET A 164 -3.98 7.98 4.67
CA MET A 164 -4.83 8.66 3.69
C MET A 164 -4.55 10.17 3.69
N ARG A 165 -4.47 10.81 4.87
CA ARG A 165 -4.14 12.24 4.97
C ARG A 165 -2.73 12.54 4.46
N LEU A 166 -1.75 11.69 4.73
CA LEU A 166 -0.40 11.79 4.17
C LEU A 166 -0.45 11.73 2.62
N THR A 167 -1.26 10.84 2.05
CA THR A 167 -1.45 10.72 0.61
C THR A 167 -1.97 12.01 -0.01
N GLU A 168 -3.00 12.62 0.58
CA GLU A 168 -3.57 13.89 0.11
C GLU A 168 -2.56 15.04 0.22
N GLY A 169 -1.84 15.11 1.35
CA GLY A 169 -0.80 16.13 1.58
C GLY A 169 0.33 16.02 0.57
N LEU A 170 0.90 14.81 0.45
CA LEU A 170 2.00 14.54 -0.48
C LEU A 170 1.59 14.83 -1.94
N ALA A 171 0.36 14.47 -2.35
CA ALA A 171 -0.12 14.77 -3.70
C ALA A 171 -0.14 16.28 -4.00
N LYS A 172 -0.43 17.11 -2.99
CA LYS A 172 -0.38 18.57 -3.11
C LYS A 172 1.05 19.11 -3.12
N GLU A 173 1.93 18.56 -2.28
CA GLU A 173 3.35 18.93 -2.23
C GLU A 173 4.06 18.66 -3.56
N VAL A 174 3.75 17.55 -4.22
CA VAL A 174 4.36 17.18 -5.51
C VAL A 174 3.59 17.70 -6.73
N GLN A 175 2.57 18.53 -6.52
CA GLN A 175 1.81 19.15 -7.60
C GLN A 175 2.74 19.99 -8.49
N GLY A 176 2.69 19.78 -9.81
CA GLY A 176 3.58 20.43 -10.77
C GLY A 176 4.94 19.73 -10.95
N HIS A 177 5.26 18.73 -10.15
CA HIS A 177 6.50 17.96 -10.26
C HIS A 177 6.36 16.64 -11.03
N GLY A 178 5.26 16.42 -11.74
CA GLY A 178 5.06 15.21 -12.55
C GLY A 178 4.89 13.91 -11.76
N VAL A 179 4.78 13.97 -10.43
CA VAL A 179 4.56 12.82 -9.54
C VAL A 179 3.08 12.69 -9.23
N LYS A 180 2.58 11.45 -9.23
CA LYS A 180 1.18 11.11 -8.90
C LYS A 180 1.15 10.27 -7.64
N VAL A 181 0.21 10.55 -6.75
CA VAL A 181 0.07 9.87 -5.45
C VAL A 181 -1.36 9.40 -5.29
N PHE A 182 -1.56 8.12 -5.04
CA PHE A 182 -2.88 7.52 -4.90
C PHE A 182 -3.02 6.72 -3.61
N ALA A 183 -4.20 6.75 -3.01
CA ALA A 183 -4.58 5.88 -1.92
C ALA A 183 -5.44 4.72 -2.47
N VAL A 184 -5.06 3.48 -2.16
CA VAL A 184 -5.79 2.28 -2.59
C VAL A 184 -6.23 1.49 -1.37
N GLY A 185 -7.54 1.25 -1.24
CA GLY A 185 -8.14 0.44 -0.17
C GLY A 185 -8.48 -0.97 -0.67
N PRO A 186 -7.69 -2.00 -0.31
CA PRO A 186 -8.00 -3.35 -0.72
C PRO A 186 -9.38 -3.79 -0.24
N PRO A 187 -10.15 -4.53 -1.04
CA PRO A 187 -11.34 -5.21 -0.55
C PRO A 187 -10.96 -6.33 0.42
N ALA A 188 -11.94 -7.02 0.96
CA ALA A 188 -11.70 -8.13 1.87
C ALA A 188 -11.02 -9.31 1.12
N ILE A 189 -9.77 -9.60 1.49
CA ILE A 189 -8.91 -10.63 0.90
C ILE A 189 -8.40 -11.54 2.02
N LEU A 190 -8.38 -12.85 1.77
CA LEU A 190 -7.80 -13.82 2.70
C LEU A 190 -6.27 -13.73 2.66
N THR A 191 -5.69 -13.10 3.67
CA THR A 191 -4.25 -12.90 3.86
C THR A 191 -3.81 -13.37 5.24
N GLU A 192 -2.51 -13.39 5.51
CA GLU A 192 -2.02 -13.67 6.86
C GLU A 192 -2.52 -12.64 7.89
N MET A 193 -2.66 -11.37 7.51
CA MET A 193 -3.24 -10.34 8.39
C MET A 193 -4.69 -10.66 8.75
N THR A 194 -5.53 -11.04 7.79
CA THR A 194 -6.92 -11.41 8.05
C THR A 194 -7.02 -12.72 8.83
N ARG A 195 -6.14 -13.70 8.58
CA ARG A 195 -6.02 -14.91 9.39
C ARG A 195 -5.61 -14.61 10.83
N PHE A 196 -4.67 -13.67 11.03
CA PHE A 196 -4.31 -13.21 12.37
C PHE A 196 -5.53 -12.65 13.11
N ILE A 197 -6.30 -11.75 12.49
CA ILE A 197 -7.53 -11.18 13.11
C ILE A 197 -8.51 -12.28 13.53
N MET A 198 -8.71 -13.29 12.69
CA MET A 198 -9.63 -14.40 12.98
C MET A 198 -9.15 -15.32 14.12
N ASN A 199 -7.84 -15.45 14.31
CA ASN A 199 -7.25 -16.40 15.27
C ASN A 199 -6.85 -15.73 16.59
N ASP A 200 -6.58 -14.42 16.60
CA ASP A 200 -6.21 -13.66 17.80
C ASP A 200 -7.35 -13.71 18.85
N PRO A 201 -7.03 -13.87 20.15
CA PRO A 201 -8.04 -13.87 21.20
C PRO A 201 -8.91 -12.61 21.21
N GLY A 202 -8.33 -11.42 20.97
CA GLY A 202 -9.06 -10.17 20.83
C GLY A 202 -9.98 -10.17 19.60
N GLY A 203 -9.51 -10.70 18.46
CA GLY A 203 -10.30 -10.86 17.26
C GLY A 203 -11.52 -11.74 17.48
N LYS A 204 -11.35 -12.89 18.12
CA LYS A 204 -12.45 -13.80 18.48
C LYS A 204 -13.45 -13.16 19.46
N LYS A 205 -12.97 -12.44 20.47
CA LYS A 205 -13.80 -11.80 21.50
C LYS A 205 -14.54 -10.57 20.97
N TRP A 206 -13.84 -9.67 20.29
CA TRP A 206 -14.31 -8.32 19.99
C TRP A 206 -14.75 -8.11 18.54
N ARG A 207 -14.39 -9.03 17.65
CA ARG A 207 -14.83 -9.03 16.23
C ARG A 207 -15.35 -10.42 15.81
N PRO A 208 -16.32 -10.99 16.56
CA PRO A 208 -16.85 -12.31 16.24
C PRO A 208 -17.46 -12.31 14.83
N GLY A 209 -17.17 -13.36 14.06
CA GLY A 209 -17.62 -13.48 12.68
C GLY A 209 -16.80 -12.72 11.64
N PHE A 210 -15.76 -11.94 12.05
CA PHE A 210 -14.84 -11.37 11.08
C PHE A 210 -14.19 -12.48 10.25
N GLY A 211 -14.19 -12.30 8.94
CA GLY A 211 -13.58 -13.25 8.01
C GLY A 211 -14.45 -14.47 7.66
N LYS A 212 -15.67 -14.64 8.21
CA LYS A 212 -16.57 -15.74 7.82
C LYS A 212 -16.73 -15.82 6.30
N ASN A 213 -17.02 -14.71 5.65
CA ASN A 213 -17.17 -14.64 4.19
C ASN A 213 -15.86 -15.00 3.46
N LEU A 214 -14.69 -14.68 4.04
CA LEU A 214 -13.39 -15.00 3.45
C LEU A 214 -13.12 -16.50 3.47
N ILE A 215 -13.46 -17.18 4.58
CA ILE A 215 -13.32 -18.64 4.69
C ILE A 215 -14.28 -19.36 3.75
N GLU A 216 -15.49 -18.84 3.59
CA GLU A 216 -16.51 -19.37 2.68
C GLU A 216 -16.24 -19.06 1.19
N GLY A 217 -15.07 -18.49 0.86
CA GLY A 217 -14.65 -18.21 -0.51
C GLY A 217 -15.35 -17.00 -1.16
N ARG A 218 -16.06 -16.17 -0.38
CA ARG A 218 -16.73 -14.95 -0.85
C ARG A 218 -15.85 -13.70 -0.78
N GLY A 219 -14.56 -13.87 -0.51
CA GLY A 219 -13.56 -12.79 -0.55
C GLY A 219 -13.05 -12.55 -1.97
N HIS A 220 -12.42 -11.39 -2.13
CA HIS A 220 -11.71 -11.08 -3.38
C HIS A 220 -10.33 -11.76 -3.40
N LYS A 221 -9.78 -11.91 -4.61
CA LYS A 221 -8.41 -12.40 -4.81
C LYS A 221 -7.43 -11.22 -4.83
N PRO A 222 -6.14 -11.42 -4.45
CA PRO A 222 -5.12 -10.36 -4.50
C PRO A 222 -4.91 -9.74 -5.89
N GLU A 223 -5.20 -10.51 -6.96
CA GLU A 223 -5.13 -10.08 -8.35
C GLU A 223 -5.96 -8.81 -8.60
N VAL A 224 -7.14 -8.70 -8.01
CA VAL A 224 -8.01 -7.51 -8.15
C VAL A 224 -7.28 -6.23 -7.78
N VAL A 225 -6.44 -6.27 -6.74
CA VAL A 225 -5.64 -5.11 -6.32
C VAL A 225 -4.48 -4.87 -7.27
N ALA A 226 -3.77 -5.92 -7.65
CA ALA A 226 -2.60 -5.82 -8.50
C ALA A 226 -2.97 -5.30 -9.91
N ASP A 227 -4.03 -5.83 -10.50
CA ASP A 227 -4.53 -5.40 -11.81
C ASP A 227 -5.04 -3.94 -11.78
N PHE A 228 -5.71 -3.54 -10.69
CA PHE A 228 -6.14 -2.16 -10.51
C PHE A 228 -4.95 -1.18 -10.42
N ILE A 229 -3.86 -1.57 -9.73
CA ILE A 229 -2.64 -0.75 -9.67
C ILE A 229 -2.04 -0.59 -11.09
N VAL A 230 -1.98 -1.66 -11.88
CA VAL A 230 -1.52 -1.57 -13.28
C VAL A 230 -2.36 -0.57 -14.08
N GLN A 231 -3.69 -0.58 -13.91
CA GLN A 231 -4.58 0.39 -14.56
C GLN A 231 -4.30 1.83 -14.11
N LEU A 232 -4.10 2.09 -12.81
CA LEU A 232 -3.74 3.41 -12.30
C LEU A 232 -2.44 3.94 -12.92
N LEU A 233 -1.43 3.07 -13.06
CA LEU A 233 -0.14 3.40 -13.66
C LEU A 233 -0.24 3.71 -15.17
N GLY A 234 -1.34 3.34 -15.81
CA GLY A 234 -1.64 3.69 -17.20
C GLY A 234 -1.84 5.20 -17.46
N GLY A 235 -1.98 6.00 -16.40
CA GLY A 235 -2.02 7.48 -16.47
C GLY A 235 -3.40 8.09 -16.69
N LYS A 236 -4.44 7.30 -17.01
CA LYS A 236 -5.80 7.81 -17.21
C LYS A 236 -6.37 8.51 -15.97
N ALA A 237 -5.94 8.11 -14.77
CA ALA A 237 -6.38 8.66 -13.49
C ALA A 237 -5.49 9.81 -12.95
N ASP A 238 -4.52 10.32 -13.71
CA ASP A 238 -3.53 11.29 -13.21
C ASP A 238 -4.15 12.58 -12.64
N ARG A 239 -5.30 13.01 -13.19
CA ARG A 239 -6.05 14.16 -12.67
C ARG A 239 -6.69 13.90 -11.29
N LEU A 240 -6.81 12.65 -10.89
CA LEU A 240 -7.35 12.21 -9.62
C LEU A 240 -6.26 11.92 -8.57
N THR A 241 -5.04 12.47 -8.75
CA THR A 241 -3.97 12.37 -7.76
C THR A 241 -4.44 12.88 -6.38
N GLY A 242 -4.05 12.20 -5.31
CA GLY A 242 -4.50 12.47 -3.93
C GLY A 242 -5.81 11.78 -3.56
N ARG A 243 -6.45 11.03 -4.45
CA ARG A 243 -7.76 10.39 -4.23
C ARG A 243 -7.63 8.96 -3.73
N TYR A 244 -8.73 8.50 -3.09
CA TYR A 244 -8.92 7.15 -2.59
C TYR A 244 -9.67 6.29 -3.59
N PHE A 245 -9.18 5.08 -3.84
CA PHE A 245 -9.75 4.13 -4.79
C PHE A 245 -10.03 2.78 -4.14
N LEU A 246 -11.11 2.14 -4.58
CA LEU A 246 -11.47 0.78 -4.23
C LEU A 246 -11.27 -0.13 -5.46
N PRO A 247 -10.33 -1.08 -5.42
CA PRO A 247 -9.95 -1.91 -6.58
C PRO A 247 -11.05 -2.77 -7.19
N HIS A 248 -12.16 -2.98 -6.49
CA HIS A 248 -13.32 -3.72 -6.99
C HIS A 248 -14.32 -2.84 -7.76
N GLN A 249 -14.06 -1.55 -7.85
CA GLN A 249 -14.82 -0.61 -8.69
C GLN A 249 -14.16 -0.47 -10.06
N SER A 250 -14.96 -0.16 -11.08
CA SER A 250 -14.45 0.12 -12.43
C SER A 250 -13.66 1.44 -12.44
N LEU A 251 -12.38 1.39 -12.82
CA LEU A 251 -11.59 2.60 -12.97
C LEU A 251 -12.10 3.48 -14.11
N ASP A 252 -12.58 2.89 -15.21
CA ASP A 252 -13.11 3.66 -16.34
C ASP A 252 -14.37 4.44 -15.93
N GLU A 253 -15.30 3.86 -15.16
CA GLU A 253 -16.46 4.58 -14.60
C GLU A 253 -16.06 5.75 -13.66
N ILE A 254 -14.99 5.56 -12.87
CA ILE A 254 -14.46 6.63 -12.01
C ILE A 254 -13.86 7.74 -12.87
N ILE A 255 -13.15 7.39 -13.94
CA ILE A 255 -12.54 8.37 -14.85
C ILE A 255 -13.59 9.19 -15.60
N GLU A 256 -14.71 8.59 -16.01
CA GLU A 256 -15.83 9.31 -16.62
C GLU A 256 -16.39 10.42 -15.71
N ARG A 257 -16.29 10.25 -14.40
CA ARG A 257 -16.72 11.20 -13.38
C ARG A 257 -15.61 12.15 -12.89
N THR A 258 -14.49 12.26 -13.61
CA THR A 258 -13.32 13.06 -13.14
C THR A 258 -13.69 14.50 -12.83
N GLU A 259 -14.50 15.17 -13.66
CA GLU A 259 -14.89 16.58 -13.44
C GLU A 259 -15.71 16.73 -12.15
N GLU A 260 -16.69 15.88 -11.93
CA GLU A 260 -17.50 15.82 -10.70
C GLU A 260 -16.61 15.57 -9.48
N ILE A 261 -15.75 14.53 -9.54
CA ILE A 261 -14.88 14.17 -8.42
C ILE A 261 -13.94 15.31 -8.04
N VAL A 262 -13.42 16.04 -9.01
CA VAL A 262 -12.52 17.17 -8.78
C VAL A 262 -13.27 18.39 -8.25
N SER A 263 -14.40 18.77 -8.86
CA SER A 263 -15.16 19.96 -8.46
C SER A 263 -15.81 19.84 -7.08
N GLU A 264 -16.29 18.64 -6.73
CA GLU A 264 -16.93 18.36 -5.45
C GLU A 264 -15.97 17.82 -4.38
N ASP A 265 -14.67 17.72 -4.70
CA ASP A 265 -13.61 17.19 -3.85
C ASP A 265 -13.92 15.77 -3.28
N LEU A 266 -14.54 14.92 -4.12
CA LEU A 266 -14.90 13.55 -3.75
C LEU A 266 -13.67 12.64 -3.60
N LEU A 267 -13.87 11.47 -3.00
CA LEU A 267 -12.84 10.45 -2.73
C LEU A 267 -11.67 10.97 -1.88
N THR A 268 -11.98 11.83 -0.93
CA THR A 268 -11.05 12.49 0.00
C THR A 268 -11.58 12.40 1.43
N LEU A 269 -10.71 12.69 2.42
CA LEU A 269 -11.12 12.83 3.81
C LEU A 269 -11.67 14.23 4.05
N ARG A 270 -12.98 14.36 4.25
CA ARG A 270 -13.66 15.61 4.59
C ARG A 270 -14.71 15.39 5.66
N ILE A 271 -14.91 16.39 6.47
CA ILE A 271 -16.04 16.45 7.41
C ILE A 271 -17.28 16.83 6.62
N LYS A 272 -18.32 16.01 6.65
CA LYS A 272 -19.64 16.39 6.13
C LYS A 272 -20.18 17.54 6.99
N ARG A 273 -20.51 18.65 6.37
CA ARG A 273 -21.14 19.81 7.01
C ARG A 273 -22.62 19.88 6.67
#